data_cab7166a2d51cc3f52cf83c06f3db3d6
#
_entry.id   cab7166a2d51cc3f52cf83c06f3db3d6
#
_cell.length_a   1.000
_cell.length_b   1.000
_cell.length_c   1.000
_cell.angle_alpha   90.00
_cell.angle_beta   90.00
_cell.angle_gamma   90.00
#
_symmetry.space_group_name_H-M   'P 1'
#
loop_
_entity.id
_entity.type
_entity.pdbx_description
1 polymer ?
#
loop_
_entity_poly.entity_id
_entity_poly.type
_entity_poly.pdbx_seq_one_letter_code
_entity_poly.pdbx_strand_id
1 'polypeptide(L)'
;MPSSKPLAEYARKRDFRQTPEPSGRKPRKDSTGLLRYCVQKHDASRLHYDFRLELDGTLKSWAVPKGPCLDPAVKRLAVQVEDHPLDYADFEGSIPQGHYGAGDVIVWDRGAWTPLDDPREGLEKGHLSFALDGEKLSGRWHLIRTNLRGKQPQWFLVKAKDGEARSLDCFDVLKERPD
;
A
#
# COMPACT_ATOMS: atom_id res chain seq x y z
N MET A 1 -23.10 6.62 -16.20
CA MET A 1 -21.73 6.17 -16.48
C MET A 1 -21.42 4.94 -15.68
N PRO A 2 -21.32 3.84 -16.36
CA PRO A 2 -20.84 2.70 -15.63
C PRO A 2 -19.36 2.96 -15.35
N SER A 3 -19.08 3.41 -14.15
CA SER A 3 -17.74 3.27 -13.67
C SER A 3 -17.37 1.80 -13.75
N SER A 4 -16.25 1.45 -14.33
CA SER A 4 -15.67 0.14 -14.12
C SER A 4 -15.73 -0.13 -12.62
N LYS A 5 -16.25 -1.28 -12.23
CA LYS A 5 -16.24 -1.66 -10.82
C LYS A 5 -14.82 -1.50 -10.29
N PRO A 6 -14.61 -0.85 -9.12
CA PRO A 6 -13.26 -0.56 -8.64
C PRO A 6 -12.31 -1.77 -8.56
N LEU A 7 -12.87 -2.97 -8.41
CA LEU A 7 -12.08 -4.19 -8.30
C LEU A 7 -12.01 -5.02 -9.59
N ALA A 8 -12.45 -4.46 -10.72
CA ALA A 8 -12.46 -5.21 -11.98
C ALA A 8 -11.07 -5.66 -12.41
N GLU A 9 -10.06 -4.77 -12.32
CA GLU A 9 -8.68 -5.10 -12.68
C GLU A 9 -8.09 -6.14 -11.73
N TYR A 10 -8.37 -6.02 -10.43
CA TYR A 10 -7.97 -7.00 -9.43
C TYR A 10 -8.52 -8.38 -9.77
N ALA A 11 -9.83 -8.47 -10.05
CA ALA A 11 -10.50 -9.73 -10.35
C ALA A 11 -10.02 -10.32 -11.69
N ARG A 12 -9.76 -9.48 -12.69
CA ARG A 12 -9.31 -9.91 -14.01
C ARG A 12 -7.97 -10.66 -13.96
N LYS A 13 -7.09 -10.28 -13.03
CA LYS A 13 -5.75 -10.86 -12.91
C LYS A 13 -5.71 -12.16 -12.11
N ARG A 14 -6.85 -12.62 -11.55
CA ARG A 14 -6.85 -13.73 -10.59
C ARG A 14 -7.90 -14.80 -10.88
N ASP A 15 -7.56 -16.04 -10.51
CA ASP A 15 -8.49 -17.16 -10.45
C ASP A 15 -8.67 -17.55 -8.97
N PHE A 16 -9.78 -17.12 -8.37
CA PHE A 16 -10.05 -17.32 -6.94
C PHE A 16 -10.31 -18.77 -6.56
N ARG A 17 -10.41 -19.68 -7.52
CA ARG A 17 -10.46 -21.11 -7.24
C ARG A 17 -9.07 -21.68 -6.94
N GLN A 18 -8.01 -20.97 -7.32
CA GLN A 18 -6.63 -21.43 -7.23
C GLN A 18 -5.76 -20.60 -6.29
N THR A 19 -6.10 -19.33 -6.06
CA THR A 19 -5.37 -18.47 -5.12
C THR A 19 -6.14 -18.33 -3.81
N PRO A 20 -5.43 -18.29 -2.64
CA PRO A 20 -6.08 -18.03 -1.36
C PRO A 20 -6.44 -16.55 -1.16
N GLU A 21 -6.09 -15.69 -2.09
CA GLU A 21 -6.40 -14.26 -1.99
C GLU A 21 -7.92 -14.01 -1.92
N PRO A 22 -8.39 -13.02 -1.13
CA PRO A 22 -9.81 -12.72 -1.03
C PRO A 22 -10.38 -12.20 -2.34
N SER A 23 -11.60 -12.66 -2.67
CA SER A 23 -12.30 -12.25 -3.91
C SER A 23 -12.86 -10.83 -3.85
N GLY A 24 -13.11 -10.31 -2.66
CA GLY A 24 -13.77 -9.02 -2.47
C GLY A 24 -15.28 -9.05 -2.68
N ARG A 25 -15.86 -10.26 -2.86
CA ARG A 25 -17.32 -10.40 -3.07
C ARG A 25 -18.13 -10.13 -1.81
N LYS A 26 -17.51 -10.27 -0.63
CA LYS A 26 -18.12 -9.95 0.66
C LYS A 26 -17.44 -8.71 1.20
N PRO A 27 -18.03 -7.51 1.01
CA PRO A 27 -17.43 -6.30 1.54
C PRO A 27 -17.40 -6.37 3.06
N ARG A 28 -16.24 -6.08 3.62
CA ARG A 28 -16.06 -5.98 5.05
C ARG A 28 -16.67 -4.66 5.52
N LYS A 29 -17.57 -4.73 6.48
CA LYS A 29 -18.08 -3.53 7.15
C LYS A 29 -17.09 -3.18 8.26
N ASP A 30 -16.43 -2.05 8.11
CA ASP A 30 -15.66 -1.48 9.19
C ASP A 30 -16.59 -0.66 10.07
N SER A 31 -16.78 -1.10 11.30
CA SER A 31 -17.66 -0.44 12.25
C SER A 31 -16.97 0.71 12.99
N THR A 32 -15.66 0.92 12.80
CA THR A 32 -14.89 1.90 13.58
C THR A 32 -14.89 3.30 12.96
N GLY A 33 -15.24 3.43 11.67
CA GLY A 33 -15.14 4.69 10.95
C GLY A 33 -13.72 5.12 10.63
N LEU A 34 -12.71 4.36 11.02
CA LEU A 34 -11.31 4.63 10.71
C LEU A 34 -10.96 4.07 9.33
N LEU A 35 -10.12 4.82 8.59
CA LEU A 35 -9.59 4.35 7.32
C LEU A 35 -8.40 3.41 7.60
N ARG A 36 -8.44 2.24 7.00
CA ARG A 36 -7.43 1.20 7.20
C ARG A 36 -6.18 1.48 6.39
N TYR A 37 -5.06 1.10 6.97
CA TYR A 37 -3.75 1.16 6.35
C TYR A 37 -3.03 -0.16 6.60
N CYS A 38 -2.30 -0.64 5.61
CA CYS A 38 -1.38 -1.76 5.80
C CYS A 38 -0.20 -1.69 4.85
N VAL A 39 0.86 -2.40 5.22
CA VAL A 39 1.96 -2.73 4.34
C VAL A 39 2.12 -4.24 4.36
N GLN A 40 2.11 -4.86 3.19
CA GLN A 40 2.36 -6.29 3.05
C GLN A 40 3.74 -6.51 2.45
N LYS A 41 4.56 -7.29 3.13
CA LYS A 41 5.86 -7.73 2.63
C LYS A 41 5.63 -8.92 1.71
N HIS A 42 5.99 -8.78 0.46
CA HIS A 42 5.68 -9.73 -0.59
C HIS A 42 6.96 -10.27 -1.20
N ASP A 43 7.26 -11.53 -0.90
CA ASP A 43 8.41 -12.22 -1.44
C ASP A 43 8.04 -12.88 -2.77
N ALA A 44 7.83 -12.03 -3.78
CA ALA A 44 7.56 -12.42 -5.15
C ALA A 44 8.87 -12.72 -5.88
N SER A 45 8.88 -12.66 -7.21
CA SER A 45 10.13 -12.80 -7.98
C SER A 45 11.19 -11.79 -7.50
N ARG A 46 10.73 -10.63 -7.06
CA ARG A 46 11.53 -9.64 -6.32
C ARG A 46 10.78 -9.26 -5.05
N LEU A 47 11.49 -9.27 -3.92
CA LEU A 47 10.93 -8.80 -2.67
C LEU A 47 10.52 -7.33 -2.81
N HIS A 48 9.29 -7.02 -2.43
CA HIS A 48 8.79 -5.65 -2.38
C HIS A 48 7.78 -5.51 -1.24
N TYR A 49 7.38 -4.27 -0.99
CA TYR A 49 6.42 -3.94 0.06
C TYR A 49 5.22 -3.28 -0.60
N ASP A 50 4.05 -3.86 -0.42
CA ASP A 50 2.79 -3.32 -0.94
C ASP A 50 2.16 -2.40 0.10
N PHE A 51 2.11 -1.12 -0.22
CA PHE A 51 1.57 -0.06 0.63
C PHE A 51 0.12 0.20 0.23
N ARG A 52 -0.80 0.12 1.19
CA ARG A 52 -2.23 0.20 0.91
C ARG A 52 -2.96 1.15 1.85
N LEU A 53 -3.84 1.98 1.26
CA LEU A 53 -4.66 2.96 1.97
C LEU A 53 -6.13 2.78 1.57
N GLU A 54 -6.98 2.57 2.56
CA GLU A 54 -8.43 2.47 2.31
C GLU A 54 -8.99 3.81 1.89
N LEU A 55 -9.73 3.83 0.78
CA LEU A 55 -10.48 4.99 0.33
C LEU A 55 -11.60 4.52 -0.59
N ASP A 56 -12.81 5.05 -0.35
CA ASP A 56 -13.98 4.75 -1.19
C ASP A 56 -14.28 3.25 -1.33
N GLY A 57 -14.11 2.50 -0.24
CA GLY A 57 -14.49 1.09 -0.18
C GLY A 57 -13.46 0.12 -0.76
N THR A 58 -12.28 0.59 -1.14
CA THR A 58 -11.19 -0.24 -1.66
C THR A 58 -9.86 0.15 -1.03
N LEU A 59 -8.83 -0.66 -1.26
CA LEU A 59 -7.46 -0.35 -0.87
C LEU A 59 -6.72 0.22 -2.09
N LYS A 60 -6.43 1.51 -2.07
CA LYS A 60 -5.51 2.13 -3.01
C LYS A 60 -4.12 1.58 -2.74
N SER A 61 -3.40 1.15 -3.77
CA SER A 61 -2.24 0.29 -3.59
C SER A 61 -1.03 0.75 -4.40
N TRP A 62 0.14 0.65 -3.78
CA TRP A 62 1.43 0.95 -4.40
C TRP A 62 2.44 -0.13 -4.05
N ALA A 63 3.19 -0.61 -5.04
CA ALA A 63 4.31 -1.50 -4.80
C ALA A 63 5.57 -0.65 -4.56
N VAL A 64 6.22 -0.85 -3.42
CA VAL A 64 7.42 -0.11 -3.02
C VAL A 64 8.60 -1.09 -3.01
N PRO A 65 9.41 -1.12 -4.08
CA PRO A 65 10.45 -2.16 -4.22
C PRO A 65 11.47 -2.18 -3.10
N LYS A 66 11.86 -1.01 -2.59
CA LYS A 66 12.84 -0.90 -1.51
C LYS A 66 12.20 -0.74 -0.12
N GLY A 67 10.87 -0.73 -0.06
CA GLY A 67 10.13 -0.53 1.17
C GLY A 67 10.12 0.91 1.67
N PRO A 68 9.32 1.19 2.72
CA PRO A 68 9.26 2.53 3.30
C PRO A 68 10.53 2.89 4.07
N CYS A 69 10.82 4.20 4.16
CA CYS A 69 11.97 4.71 4.86
C CYS A 69 11.54 5.89 5.75
N LEU A 70 12.01 5.92 7.00
CA LEU A 70 11.69 6.98 7.96
C LEU A 70 12.53 8.25 7.78
N ASP A 71 13.48 8.24 6.86
CA ASP A 71 14.34 9.40 6.59
C ASP A 71 13.68 10.33 5.57
N PRO A 72 13.36 11.59 5.96
CA PRO A 72 12.75 12.54 5.04
C PRO A 72 13.60 12.87 3.79
N ALA A 73 14.89 12.63 3.84
CA ALA A 73 15.79 12.86 2.71
C ALA A 73 15.72 11.73 1.67
N VAL A 74 15.09 10.60 1.99
CA VAL A 74 15.03 9.42 1.12
C VAL A 74 13.66 9.33 0.46
N LYS A 75 13.65 9.34 -0.88
CA LYS A 75 12.44 9.15 -1.68
C LYS A 75 12.39 7.71 -2.15
N ARG A 76 11.36 6.96 -1.73
CA ARG A 76 11.19 5.57 -2.15
C ARG A 76 10.20 5.49 -3.30
N LEU A 77 10.63 4.87 -4.40
CA LEU A 77 9.73 4.62 -5.53
C LEU A 77 8.52 3.81 -5.06
N ALA A 78 7.34 4.25 -5.46
CA ALA A 78 6.07 3.58 -5.18
C ALA A 78 5.28 3.52 -6.48
N VAL A 79 5.16 2.32 -7.05
CA VAL A 79 4.47 2.11 -8.31
C VAL A 79 3.00 1.82 -8.03
N GLN A 80 2.11 2.66 -8.54
CA GLN A 80 0.68 2.47 -8.35
C GLN A 80 0.20 1.24 -9.10
N VAL A 81 -0.52 0.39 -8.40
CA VAL A 81 -1.09 -0.84 -8.95
C VAL A 81 -2.61 -0.80 -8.76
N GLU A 82 -3.30 -1.85 -9.21
CA GLU A 82 -4.75 -1.94 -9.10
C GLU A 82 -5.25 -1.87 -7.67
N ASP A 83 -6.46 -1.36 -7.49
CA ASP A 83 -7.14 -1.36 -6.20
C ASP A 83 -7.37 -2.81 -5.73
N HIS A 84 -7.28 -3.02 -4.43
CA HIS A 84 -7.52 -4.32 -3.79
C HIS A 84 -8.76 -4.25 -2.89
N PRO A 85 -9.43 -5.38 -2.62
CA PRO A 85 -10.55 -5.39 -1.69
C PRO A 85 -10.09 -5.14 -0.26
N LEU A 86 -10.96 -4.58 0.57
CA LEU A 86 -10.61 -4.26 1.97
C LEU A 86 -10.11 -5.48 2.74
N ASP A 87 -10.66 -6.66 2.47
CA ASP A 87 -10.23 -7.91 3.12
C ASP A 87 -8.78 -8.26 2.83
N TYR A 88 -8.21 -7.74 1.76
CA TYR A 88 -6.81 -8.00 1.42
C TYR A 88 -5.85 -7.42 2.48
N ALA A 89 -6.29 -6.44 3.26
CA ALA A 89 -5.46 -5.85 4.31
C ALA A 89 -5.02 -6.86 5.38
N ASP A 90 -5.77 -7.94 5.56
CA ASP A 90 -5.46 -9.01 6.52
C ASP A 90 -4.86 -10.25 5.83
N PHE A 91 -4.64 -10.20 4.52
CA PHE A 91 -4.19 -11.37 3.79
C PHE A 91 -2.73 -11.71 4.10
N GLU A 92 -2.52 -12.94 4.53
CA GLU A 92 -1.22 -13.59 4.65
C GLU A 92 -1.32 -14.97 4.02
N GLY A 93 -0.33 -15.38 3.26
CA GLY A 93 -0.34 -16.69 2.62
C GLY A 93 0.61 -16.76 1.44
N SER A 94 0.56 -17.90 0.75
CA SER A 94 1.39 -18.15 -0.43
C SER A 94 0.52 -18.12 -1.67
N ILE A 95 0.89 -17.27 -2.62
CA ILE A 95 0.26 -17.21 -3.94
C ILE A 95 0.98 -18.25 -4.81
N PRO A 96 0.25 -19.21 -5.43
CA PRO A 96 0.87 -20.30 -6.16
C PRO A 96 1.74 -19.85 -7.32
N GLN A 97 2.78 -20.61 -7.62
CA GLN A 97 3.64 -20.38 -8.79
C GLN A 97 2.82 -20.43 -10.08
N GLY A 98 3.19 -19.57 -11.02
CA GLY A 98 2.46 -19.44 -12.29
C GLY A 98 1.27 -18.48 -12.23
N HIS A 99 0.89 -18.01 -11.05
CA HIS A 99 -0.19 -17.01 -10.87
C HIS A 99 0.39 -15.61 -10.69
N TYR A 100 -0.41 -14.59 -11.02
CA TYR A 100 -0.02 -13.20 -10.83
C TYR A 100 0.32 -12.93 -9.36
N GLY A 101 1.51 -12.39 -9.12
CA GLY A 101 1.99 -12.08 -7.78
C GLY A 101 2.46 -13.30 -6.98
N ALA A 102 2.82 -14.42 -7.64
CA ALA A 102 3.28 -15.64 -6.96
C ALA A 102 4.35 -15.33 -5.91
N GLY A 103 4.25 -15.98 -4.75
CA GLY A 103 5.17 -15.82 -3.64
C GLY A 103 4.46 -15.67 -2.30
N ASP A 104 5.24 -15.52 -1.24
CA ASP A 104 4.72 -15.43 0.12
C ASP A 104 4.42 -13.99 0.49
N VAL A 105 3.29 -13.80 1.18
CA VAL A 105 2.81 -12.48 1.62
C VAL A 105 2.59 -12.53 3.13
N ILE A 106 3.17 -11.57 3.85
CA ILE A 106 2.87 -11.33 5.27
C ILE A 106 2.43 -9.88 5.46
N VAL A 107 1.61 -9.65 6.47
CA VAL A 107 1.26 -8.28 6.87
C VAL A 107 2.40 -7.73 7.73
N TRP A 108 3.22 -6.86 7.12
CA TRP A 108 4.38 -6.28 7.80
C TRP A 108 3.99 -5.15 8.74
N ASP A 109 3.02 -4.33 8.36
CA ASP A 109 2.49 -3.25 9.21
C ASP A 109 0.99 -3.09 8.98
N ARG A 110 0.28 -2.66 10.01
CA ARG A 110 -1.15 -2.41 9.97
C ARG A 110 -1.54 -1.28 10.91
N GLY A 111 -2.66 -0.65 10.63
CA GLY A 111 -3.20 0.40 11.46
C GLY A 111 -4.22 1.24 10.72
N ALA A 112 -4.25 2.52 11.03
CA ALA A 112 -5.15 3.49 10.41
C ALA A 112 -4.36 4.61 9.74
N TRP A 113 -4.99 5.31 8.81
CA TRP A 113 -4.42 6.49 8.21
C TRP A 113 -5.43 7.64 8.24
N THR A 114 -4.91 8.85 8.23
CA THR A 114 -5.73 10.07 8.24
C THR A 114 -5.26 10.98 7.13
N PRO A 115 -6.11 11.28 6.13
CA PRO A 115 -5.74 12.28 5.13
C PRO A 115 -5.63 13.65 5.78
N LEU A 116 -4.60 14.41 5.41
CA LEU A 116 -4.39 15.76 5.92
C LEU A 116 -5.06 16.81 5.03
N ASP A 117 -5.33 16.45 3.78
CA ASP A 117 -6.07 17.25 2.79
C ASP A 117 -7.13 16.35 2.16
N ASP A 118 -7.87 16.84 1.18
CA ASP A 118 -8.83 16.02 0.46
C ASP A 118 -8.11 14.89 -0.29
N PRO A 119 -8.31 13.62 0.12
CA PRO A 119 -7.53 12.51 -0.46
C PRO A 119 -7.91 12.22 -1.91
N ARG A 120 -9.15 12.44 -2.31
CA ARG A 120 -9.58 12.22 -3.70
C ARG A 120 -8.93 13.24 -4.62
N GLU A 121 -8.90 14.49 -4.20
CA GLU A 121 -8.22 15.56 -4.92
C GLU A 121 -6.70 15.31 -4.95
N GLY A 122 -6.14 14.86 -3.84
CA GLY A 122 -4.70 14.54 -3.75
C GLY A 122 -4.29 13.44 -4.70
N LEU A 123 -5.08 12.37 -4.80
CA LEU A 123 -4.82 11.29 -5.75
C LEU A 123 -4.91 11.77 -7.20
N GLU A 124 -5.88 12.61 -7.50
CA GLU A 124 -6.06 13.16 -8.85
C GLU A 124 -4.91 14.09 -9.23
N LYS A 125 -4.52 14.99 -8.33
CA LYS A 125 -3.46 15.97 -8.58
C LYS A 125 -2.05 15.41 -8.43
N GLY A 126 -1.90 14.26 -7.79
CA GLY A 126 -0.60 13.60 -7.63
C GLY A 126 0.17 14.01 -6.39
N HIS A 127 -0.50 14.49 -5.35
CA HIS A 127 0.13 14.77 -4.07
C HIS A 127 -0.83 14.44 -2.93
N LEU A 128 -0.56 13.37 -2.24
CA LEU A 128 -1.34 12.91 -1.09
C LEU A 128 -0.51 13.11 0.17
N SER A 129 -1.03 13.93 1.11
CA SER A 129 -0.43 14.14 2.43
C SER A 129 -1.30 13.47 3.48
N PHE A 130 -0.68 12.71 4.38
CA PHE A 130 -1.42 11.90 5.32
C PHE A 130 -0.61 11.58 6.56
N ALA A 131 -1.29 11.14 7.61
CA ALA A 131 -0.69 10.62 8.82
C ALA A 131 -0.96 9.13 8.93
N LEU A 132 0.02 8.38 9.42
CA LEU A 132 -0.10 6.96 9.70
C LEU A 132 -0.11 6.72 11.21
N ASP A 133 -0.93 5.75 11.61
CA ASP A 133 -0.95 5.22 12.97
C ASP A 133 -0.88 3.70 12.85
N GLY A 134 0.31 3.22 12.52
CA GLY A 134 0.62 1.81 12.34
C GLY A 134 1.43 1.27 13.51
N GLU A 135 1.70 -0.03 13.47
CA GLU A 135 2.54 -0.67 14.48
C GLU A 135 4.02 -0.30 14.31
N LYS A 136 4.46 -0.08 13.07
CA LYS A 136 5.85 0.25 12.71
C LYS A 136 6.00 1.64 12.15
N LEU A 137 5.05 2.09 11.33
CA LEU A 137 5.10 3.40 10.70
C LEU A 137 4.09 4.34 11.35
N SER A 138 4.52 5.55 11.66
CA SER A 138 3.68 6.57 12.27
C SER A 138 4.08 7.94 11.76
N GLY A 139 3.31 8.97 12.17
CA GLY A 139 3.58 10.34 11.79
C GLY A 139 3.11 10.68 10.39
N ARG A 140 3.65 11.77 9.85
CA ARG A 140 3.21 12.34 8.57
C ARG A 140 4.06 11.86 7.42
N TRP A 141 3.39 11.64 6.28
CA TRP A 141 3.98 11.10 5.05
C TRP A 141 3.42 11.80 3.83
N HIS A 142 4.12 11.66 2.71
CA HIS A 142 3.66 12.13 1.41
C HIS A 142 3.80 11.03 0.36
N LEU A 143 2.81 10.96 -0.54
CA LEU A 143 2.92 10.26 -1.82
C LEU A 143 2.87 11.31 -2.92
N ILE A 144 3.91 11.37 -3.74
CA ILE A 144 4.07 12.38 -4.76
C ILE A 144 4.25 11.70 -6.11
N ARG A 145 3.28 11.91 -7.01
CA ARG A 145 3.36 11.34 -8.37
C ARG A 145 4.44 12.04 -9.17
N THR A 146 5.22 11.24 -9.87
CA THR A 146 6.32 11.72 -10.69
C THR A 146 5.88 11.86 -12.14
N ASN A 147 6.75 12.46 -12.98
CA ASN A 147 6.57 12.49 -14.42
C ASN A 147 7.29 11.32 -15.11
N LEU A 148 7.78 10.35 -14.35
CA LEU A 148 8.44 9.17 -14.91
C LEU A 148 7.45 8.34 -15.70
N ARG A 149 7.88 7.90 -16.88
CA ARG A 149 7.04 7.09 -17.76
C ARG A 149 7.18 5.61 -17.42
N GLY A 150 6.06 4.91 -17.45
CA GLY A 150 5.98 3.48 -17.20
C GLY A 150 4.57 2.99 -17.51
N LYS A 151 4.35 1.67 -17.42
CA LYS A 151 3.02 1.08 -17.61
C LYS A 151 2.05 1.55 -16.54
N GLN A 152 2.56 1.85 -15.35
CA GLN A 152 1.78 2.26 -14.20
C GLN A 152 2.28 3.63 -13.73
N PRO A 153 1.41 4.46 -13.10
CA PRO A 153 1.86 5.70 -12.50
C PRO A 153 2.93 5.44 -11.45
N GLN A 154 3.96 6.25 -11.47
CA GLN A 154 5.07 6.15 -10.52
C GLN A 154 5.04 7.32 -9.56
N TRP A 155 5.13 7.00 -8.27
CA TRP A 155 5.08 7.93 -7.16
C TRP A 155 6.34 7.78 -6.32
N PHE A 156 6.59 8.76 -5.45
CA PHE A 156 7.54 8.64 -4.36
C PHE A 156 6.80 8.62 -3.02
N LEU A 157 7.18 7.68 -2.16
CA LEU A 157 6.75 7.65 -0.76
C LEU A 157 7.84 8.29 0.08
N VAL A 158 7.50 9.35 0.81
CA VAL A 158 8.46 10.18 1.54
C VAL A 158 7.95 10.46 2.94
N LYS A 159 8.80 10.27 3.94
CA LYS A 159 8.50 10.65 5.33
C LYS A 159 8.58 12.16 5.47
N ALA A 160 7.59 12.77 6.10
CA ALA A 160 7.64 14.17 6.47
C ALA A 160 8.58 14.39 7.66
N LYS A 161 9.09 15.62 7.78
CA LYS A 161 9.92 16.02 8.91
C LYS A 161 9.02 16.24 10.13
N ASP A 162 9.10 15.34 11.10
CA ASP A 162 8.37 15.42 12.37
C ASP A 162 9.09 14.59 13.44
N GLY A 163 8.48 14.42 14.60
CA GLY A 163 9.07 13.67 15.72
C GLY A 163 9.28 12.18 15.44
N GLU A 164 8.62 11.63 14.42
CA GLU A 164 8.71 10.21 14.06
C GLU A 164 9.78 9.95 12.97
N ALA A 165 10.37 11.01 12.41
CA ALA A 165 11.40 10.87 11.39
C ALA A 165 12.71 10.34 11.99
N ARG A 166 13.40 9.48 11.24
CA ARG A 166 14.68 8.89 11.63
C ARG A 166 15.63 8.91 10.44
N SER A 167 16.88 9.34 10.67
CA SER A 167 17.92 9.25 9.66
C SER A 167 18.18 7.78 9.31
N LEU A 168 18.32 7.49 8.02
CA LEU A 168 18.58 6.13 7.54
C LEU A 168 19.94 5.60 8.09
N ASP A 169 20.93 6.48 8.30
CA ASP A 169 22.20 6.10 8.89
C ASP A 169 22.05 5.64 10.34
N CYS A 170 21.06 6.17 11.06
CA CYS A 170 20.83 5.84 12.47
C CYS A 170 19.81 4.71 12.64
N PHE A 171 18.83 4.60 11.75
CA PHE A 171 17.75 3.64 11.91
C PHE A 171 17.14 3.28 10.56
N ASP A 172 17.23 2.02 10.19
CA ASP A 172 16.54 1.48 9.02
C ASP A 172 15.42 0.56 9.50
N VAL A 173 14.17 1.01 9.38
CA VAL A 173 13.01 0.29 9.88
C VAL A 173 12.89 -1.12 9.28
N LEU A 174 13.34 -1.32 8.04
CA LEU A 174 13.29 -2.64 7.39
C LEU A 174 14.29 -3.62 7.98
N LYS A 175 15.44 -3.14 8.45
CA LYS A 175 16.48 -3.96 9.08
C LYS A 175 16.21 -4.18 10.56
N GLU A 176 15.69 -3.15 11.23
CA GLU A 176 15.41 -3.21 12.67
C GLU A 176 14.13 -4.01 12.96
N ARG A 177 13.18 -3.98 12.05
CA ARG A 177 11.88 -4.65 12.20
C ARG A 177 11.51 -5.36 10.90
N PRO A 178 12.18 -6.48 10.57
CA PRO A 178 12.00 -7.15 9.28
C PRO A 178 10.66 -7.85 9.11
N ASP A 179 9.98 -8.19 10.20
CA ASP A 179 8.72 -8.95 10.17
C ASP A 179 7.56 -8.24 10.83
#